data_9d0056d90b9b4b6cc271d7754754c097
#
_entry.id   9d0056d90b9b4b6cc271d7754754c097
#
_cell.length_a   1.000
_cell.length_b   1.000
_cell.length_c   1.000
_cell.angle_alpha   90.00
_cell.angle_beta   90.00
_cell.angle_gamma   90.00
#
_symmetry.space_group_name_H-M   'P 1'
#
loop_
_entity.id
_entity.type
_entity.pdbx_description
1 polymer ?
#
loop_
_entity_poly.entity_id
_entity_poly.type
_entity_poly.pdbx_seq_one_letter_code
_entity_poly.pdbx_strand_id
1 'polypeptide(L)'
;MELSSIIDLERIDEYREDNQIEAKAAQGGLPDTLWDSYSAFANTDGGCILLGVKEREDHTLKVVGLKDAAKMKKDFWNMVNNRQKISVNLMTEHRVRIEKVGDKEIIVLEVPRADRTSRPVYKGMDPRIGTYRRNDEGDYLCSLEEVSAMFRDAALSPQDAKVLTQMDMSVFCEDTVRGYRQVFRSTHPNHMWNRLEDEIFLRRIGAMANGEDGIYHPTAAGLLMFGYEYEILREFPQYFLDYQENRQMAATRWTDRVVSSSGEWSGNLFDFVYKIVPILTAGLKVPFVLRGMQRMDDTPVHKILREAVTNACAHADFYGRRGLVISKTADGFTFANPGSMRVAKKDAIEGGVSDPRNGVILKMFSLINYGERAGSGLCNIFKVWEHVYHTPAQMTEETGDPNRVIVSLLNGGHEQDVKAMLKLYDNPEELTFPDDDNLYGTERVSDKSELSDDLSDKSVLKDKIAKELSDKPKMSDRLSDILSDIFVMACSNDFITTSAVAAELSLDARSVRRYITRLVDYGYLVAEGGNKNKKYRRANN
;
A
#
# COMPACT_ATOMS: atom_id res chain seq x y z
N MET A 1 -17.26 -0.03 -0.15
CA MET A 1 -18.47 0.11 -1.00
C MET A 1 -19.26 -1.18 -0.80
N GLU A 2 -20.46 -1.08 -0.29
CA GLU A 2 -21.35 -2.27 -0.33
C GLU A 2 -21.68 -2.51 -1.80
N LEU A 3 -21.42 -3.72 -2.27
CA LEU A 3 -21.72 -4.15 -3.65
C LEU A 3 -23.22 -4.04 -3.99
N SER A 4 -24.08 -3.83 -2.99
CA SER A 4 -25.51 -3.53 -3.16
C SER A 4 -25.82 -2.28 -4.03
N SER A 5 -24.80 -1.46 -4.31
CA SER A 5 -24.92 -0.34 -5.25
C SER A 5 -24.60 -0.69 -6.71
N ILE A 6 -24.18 -1.94 -7.00
CA ILE A 6 -23.71 -2.33 -8.35
C ILE A 6 -24.89 -2.69 -9.26
N ILE A 7 -25.98 -3.25 -8.71
CA ILE A 7 -27.13 -3.72 -9.50
C ILE A 7 -28.43 -3.21 -8.90
N ASP A 8 -29.19 -2.48 -9.72
CA ASP A 8 -30.61 -2.21 -9.49
C ASP A 8 -31.42 -3.41 -10.00
N LEU A 9 -31.95 -4.21 -9.06
CA LEU A 9 -32.70 -5.43 -9.40
C LEU A 9 -34.04 -5.17 -10.11
N GLU A 10 -34.60 -3.95 -10.00
CA GLU A 10 -35.81 -3.55 -10.73
C GLU A 10 -35.52 -3.33 -12.22
N ARG A 11 -34.26 -3.05 -12.56
CA ARG A 11 -33.79 -2.80 -13.93
C ARG A 11 -32.81 -3.87 -14.41
N ILE A 12 -32.88 -5.08 -13.88
CA ILE A 12 -31.93 -6.17 -14.16
C ILE A 12 -31.83 -6.51 -15.65
N ASP A 13 -32.86 -6.26 -16.44
CA ASP A 13 -32.91 -6.49 -17.88
C ASP A 13 -32.13 -5.47 -18.71
N GLU A 14 -31.64 -4.40 -18.09
CA GLU A 14 -30.74 -3.43 -18.70
C GLU A 14 -29.24 -3.78 -18.52
N TYR A 15 -28.94 -4.72 -17.59
CA TYR A 15 -27.57 -5.13 -17.32
C TYR A 15 -27.11 -6.25 -18.25
N ARG A 16 -25.79 -6.38 -18.36
CA ARG A 16 -25.07 -7.44 -19.07
C ARG A 16 -24.07 -8.07 -18.12
N GLU A 17 -23.58 -9.25 -18.47
CA GLU A 17 -22.37 -9.78 -17.81
C GLU A 17 -21.19 -8.87 -18.14
N ASP A 18 -20.32 -8.68 -17.16
CA ASP A 18 -19.11 -7.87 -17.27
C ASP A 18 -18.06 -8.35 -16.24
N ASN A 19 -17.05 -7.55 -16.00
CA ASN A 19 -16.01 -7.88 -15.02
C ASN A 19 -16.49 -7.89 -13.55
N GLN A 20 -17.73 -7.51 -13.25
CA GLN A 20 -18.31 -7.47 -11.90
C GLN A 20 -19.64 -8.21 -11.77
N ILE A 21 -20.25 -8.64 -12.87
CA ILE A 21 -21.57 -9.29 -12.88
C ILE A 21 -21.49 -10.62 -13.61
N GLU A 22 -22.02 -11.67 -12.98
CA GLU A 22 -22.17 -13.00 -13.54
C GLU A 22 -23.57 -13.53 -13.29
N ALA A 23 -24.23 -14.07 -14.31
CA ALA A 23 -25.59 -14.62 -14.22
C ALA A 23 -25.61 -16.12 -14.46
N LYS A 24 -26.31 -16.86 -13.59
CA LYS A 24 -26.46 -18.31 -13.73
C LYS A 24 -27.91 -18.72 -13.52
N ALA A 25 -28.47 -19.42 -14.49
CA ALA A 25 -29.86 -19.87 -14.44
C ALA A 25 -30.16 -20.80 -13.24
N ALA A 26 -29.20 -21.61 -12.85
CA ALA A 26 -29.23 -22.49 -11.66
C ALA A 26 -30.50 -23.34 -11.50
N GLN A 27 -31.18 -23.71 -12.58
CA GLN A 27 -32.48 -24.43 -12.57
C GLN A 27 -32.37 -25.88 -12.05
N GLY A 28 -31.18 -26.48 -12.16
CA GLY A 28 -30.90 -27.86 -11.73
C GLY A 28 -30.17 -27.98 -10.39
N GLY A 29 -29.98 -26.87 -9.67
CA GLY A 29 -29.13 -26.77 -8.47
C GLY A 29 -27.94 -25.84 -8.68
N LEU A 30 -27.01 -25.79 -7.72
CA LEU A 30 -25.81 -24.99 -7.82
C LEU A 30 -24.91 -25.53 -8.96
N PRO A 31 -24.62 -24.74 -10.01
CA PRO A 31 -23.76 -25.19 -11.08
C PRO A 31 -22.28 -25.23 -10.62
N ASP A 32 -21.52 -26.20 -11.13
CA ASP A 32 -20.11 -26.35 -10.74
C ASP A 32 -19.23 -25.16 -11.20
N THR A 33 -19.64 -24.47 -12.29
CA THR A 33 -19.02 -23.24 -12.78
C THR A 33 -19.22 -22.03 -11.84
N LEU A 34 -20.10 -22.13 -10.85
CA LEU A 34 -20.21 -21.12 -9.79
C LEU A 34 -18.87 -20.89 -9.08
N TRP A 35 -18.11 -21.97 -8.86
CA TRP A 35 -16.85 -21.91 -8.14
C TRP A 35 -15.71 -21.34 -8.97
N ASP A 36 -15.80 -21.41 -10.29
CA ASP A 36 -14.89 -20.75 -11.22
C ASP A 36 -15.07 -19.23 -11.11
N SER A 37 -16.33 -18.75 -11.18
CA SER A 37 -16.68 -17.34 -11.02
C SER A 37 -16.38 -16.81 -9.61
N TYR A 38 -16.64 -17.62 -8.57
CA TYR A 38 -16.27 -17.28 -7.20
C TYR A 38 -14.76 -17.06 -7.06
N SER A 39 -13.95 -17.99 -7.58
CA SER A 39 -12.49 -17.88 -7.60
C SER A 39 -12.06 -16.65 -8.39
N ALA A 40 -12.61 -16.44 -9.57
CA ALA A 40 -12.27 -15.33 -10.46
C ALA A 40 -12.53 -13.97 -9.79
N PHE A 41 -13.72 -13.75 -9.23
CA PHE A 41 -14.03 -12.52 -8.51
C PHE A 41 -13.16 -12.31 -7.28
N ALA A 42 -12.97 -13.36 -6.47
CA ALA A 42 -12.13 -13.28 -5.27
C ALA A 42 -10.67 -12.89 -5.57
N ASN A 43 -10.13 -13.35 -6.68
CA ASN A 43 -8.74 -13.07 -7.08
C ASN A 43 -8.57 -11.75 -7.88
N THR A 44 -9.69 -11.12 -8.32
CA THR A 44 -9.66 -9.88 -9.11
C THR A 44 -10.23 -8.73 -8.27
N ASP A 45 -11.32 -8.14 -8.65
CA ASP A 45 -11.88 -6.92 -8.00
C ASP A 45 -13.14 -7.18 -7.17
N GLY A 46 -13.50 -8.46 -7.01
CA GLY A 46 -14.81 -8.85 -6.48
C GLY A 46 -15.88 -8.76 -7.54
N GLY A 47 -17.11 -9.14 -7.17
CA GLY A 47 -18.24 -9.09 -8.09
C GLY A 47 -19.51 -9.71 -7.51
N CYS A 48 -20.54 -9.72 -8.32
CA CYS A 48 -21.86 -10.22 -7.98
C CYS A 48 -22.25 -11.41 -8.86
N ILE A 49 -22.61 -12.55 -8.25
CA ILE A 49 -23.14 -13.72 -8.95
C ILE A 49 -24.64 -13.78 -8.70
N LEU A 50 -25.44 -13.80 -9.77
CA LEU A 50 -26.89 -13.85 -9.75
C LEU A 50 -27.36 -15.27 -10.07
N LEU A 51 -27.94 -15.98 -9.10
CA LEU A 51 -28.55 -17.29 -9.33
C LEU A 51 -30.04 -17.14 -9.59
N GLY A 52 -30.56 -17.79 -10.62
CA GLY A 52 -31.93 -17.64 -11.10
C GLY A 52 -32.07 -16.55 -12.18
N VAL A 53 -30.93 -16.13 -12.75
CA VAL A 53 -30.85 -15.17 -13.86
C VAL A 53 -30.13 -15.85 -15.02
N LYS A 54 -30.54 -15.55 -16.24
CA LYS A 54 -29.96 -16.10 -17.48
C LYS A 54 -29.66 -14.97 -18.44
N GLU A 55 -28.52 -15.03 -19.10
CA GLU A 55 -28.20 -14.19 -20.24
C GLU A 55 -29.08 -14.53 -21.45
N ARG A 56 -29.53 -13.50 -22.17
CA ARG A 56 -30.26 -13.60 -23.45
C ARG A 56 -29.29 -13.60 -24.62
N GLU A 57 -29.81 -13.84 -25.84
CA GLU A 57 -29.04 -13.79 -27.08
C GLU A 57 -28.50 -12.38 -27.42
N ASP A 58 -29.13 -11.33 -26.89
CA ASP A 58 -28.69 -9.93 -27.00
C ASP A 58 -27.74 -9.48 -25.88
N HIS A 59 -27.25 -10.45 -25.07
CA HIS A 59 -26.40 -10.25 -23.90
C HIS A 59 -27.07 -9.51 -22.72
N THR A 60 -28.38 -9.23 -22.78
CA THR A 60 -29.09 -8.68 -21.62
C THR A 60 -29.52 -9.78 -20.65
N LEU A 61 -29.70 -9.44 -19.38
CA LEU A 61 -30.07 -10.40 -18.35
C LEU A 61 -31.58 -10.63 -18.31
N LYS A 62 -32.00 -11.86 -17.94
CA LYS A 62 -33.40 -12.25 -17.76
C LYS A 62 -33.58 -13.06 -16.49
N VAL A 63 -34.46 -12.61 -15.61
CA VAL A 63 -34.85 -13.35 -14.44
C VAL A 63 -35.67 -14.60 -14.86
N VAL A 64 -35.15 -15.78 -14.54
CA VAL A 64 -35.83 -17.06 -14.72
C VAL A 64 -36.39 -17.58 -13.41
N GLY A 65 -35.86 -17.16 -12.27
CA GLY A 65 -36.24 -17.55 -10.93
C GLY A 65 -35.70 -18.91 -10.49
N LEU A 66 -35.71 -19.15 -9.21
CA LEU A 66 -35.30 -20.41 -8.58
C LEU A 66 -36.53 -21.19 -8.09
N LYS A 67 -36.48 -22.51 -8.13
CA LYS A 67 -37.57 -23.38 -7.64
C LYS A 67 -37.67 -23.38 -6.10
N ASP A 68 -36.52 -23.35 -5.42
CA ASP A 68 -36.39 -23.32 -3.97
C ASP A 68 -35.09 -22.56 -3.60
N ALA A 69 -35.24 -21.26 -3.47
CA ALA A 69 -34.10 -20.35 -3.16
C ALA A 69 -33.55 -20.63 -1.75
N ALA A 70 -34.42 -20.98 -0.79
CA ALA A 70 -34.00 -21.26 0.58
C ALA A 70 -33.11 -22.50 0.68
N LYS A 71 -33.52 -23.60 -0.01
CA LYS A 71 -32.69 -24.80 -0.10
C LYS A 71 -31.37 -24.53 -0.80
N MET A 72 -31.38 -23.81 -1.92
CA MET A 72 -30.17 -23.48 -2.69
C MET A 72 -29.20 -22.63 -1.87
N LYS A 73 -29.70 -21.67 -1.10
CA LYS A 73 -28.88 -20.87 -0.16
C LYS A 73 -28.24 -21.78 0.90
N LYS A 74 -28.97 -22.76 1.45
CA LYS A 74 -28.41 -23.73 2.39
C LYS A 74 -27.32 -24.60 1.76
N ASP A 75 -27.55 -25.06 0.53
CA ASP A 75 -26.61 -25.89 -0.22
C ASP A 75 -25.34 -25.09 -0.53
N PHE A 76 -25.48 -23.81 -0.90
CA PHE A 76 -24.35 -22.91 -1.07
C PHE A 76 -23.51 -22.79 0.20
N TRP A 77 -24.14 -22.55 1.36
CA TRP A 77 -23.41 -22.45 2.64
C TRP A 77 -22.67 -23.74 3.00
N ASN A 78 -23.26 -24.89 2.72
CA ASN A 78 -22.61 -26.20 2.94
C ASN A 78 -21.36 -26.34 2.04
N MET A 79 -21.46 -25.90 0.78
CA MET A 79 -20.37 -26.04 -0.19
C MET A 79 -19.26 -25.02 -0.01
N VAL A 80 -19.56 -23.75 0.29
CA VAL A 80 -18.55 -22.70 0.48
C VAL A 80 -17.69 -22.94 1.73
N ASN A 81 -18.23 -23.68 2.73
CA ASN A 81 -17.48 -24.10 3.90
C ASN A 81 -16.68 -25.40 3.68
N ASN A 82 -16.83 -26.06 2.54
CA ASN A 82 -16.09 -27.26 2.20
C ASN A 82 -14.80 -26.92 1.45
N ARG A 83 -13.66 -27.04 2.12
CA ARG A 83 -12.33 -26.76 1.54
C ARG A 83 -11.95 -27.65 0.35
N GLN A 84 -12.65 -28.75 0.12
CA GLN A 84 -12.48 -29.55 -1.10
C GLN A 84 -13.20 -28.92 -2.31
N LYS A 85 -14.11 -27.97 -2.10
CA LYS A 85 -14.83 -27.24 -3.15
C LYS A 85 -14.20 -25.89 -3.44
N ILE A 86 -13.88 -25.13 -2.38
CA ILE A 86 -13.23 -23.81 -2.47
C ILE A 86 -12.25 -23.63 -1.32
N SER A 87 -11.08 -23.09 -1.61
CA SER A 87 -9.99 -22.96 -0.63
C SER A 87 -10.32 -22.04 0.54
N VAL A 88 -11.07 -20.96 0.30
CA VAL A 88 -11.39 -19.91 1.28
C VAL A 88 -12.85 -19.51 1.17
N ASN A 89 -13.55 -19.44 2.31
CA ASN A 89 -14.88 -18.84 2.41
C ASN A 89 -14.73 -17.34 2.75
N LEU A 90 -15.12 -16.48 1.81
CA LEU A 90 -15.12 -15.01 1.96
C LEU A 90 -16.52 -14.45 2.26
N MET A 91 -17.52 -15.32 2.33
CA MET A 91 -18.92 -14.92 2.42
C MET A 91 -19.35 -14.69 3.87
N THR A 92 -20.19 -13.70 4.04
CA THR A 92 -20.89 -13.37 5.27
C THR A 92 -22.40 -13.39 5.01
N GLU A 93 -23.24 -13.42 6.06
CA GLU A 93 -24.69 -13.54 5.89
C GLU A 93 -25.31 -12.44 5.01
N HIS A 94 -24.85 -11.20 5.17
CA HIS A 94 -25.35 -10.07 4.39
C HIS A 94 -24.92 -10.09 2.92
N ARG A 95 -23.91 -10.88 2.54
CA ARG A 95 -23.42 -11.04 1.16
C ARG A 95 -24.16 -12.14 0.40
N VAL A 96 -25.05 -12.90 1.06
CA VAL A 96 -25.84 -13.98 0.46
C VAL A 96 -27.30 -13.68 0.70
N ARG A 97 -27.97 -13.04 -0.25
CA ARG A 97 -29.36 -12.59 -0.12
C ARG A 97 -30.28 -13.33 -1.06
N ILE A 98 -31.51 -13.59 -0.60
CA ILE A 98 -32.61 -13.99 -1.46
C ILE A 98 -33.42 -12.74 -1.74
N GLU A 99 -33.57 -12.41 -3.02
CA GLU A 99 -34.27 -11.22 -3.48
C GLU A 99 -35.47 -11.63 -4.36
N LYS A 100 -36.53 -10.83 -4.31
CA LYS A 100 -37.72 -11.00 -5.16
C LYS A 100 -37.72 -10.01 -6.28
N VAL A 101 -37.81 -10.52 -7.51
CA VAL A 101 -37.96 -9.70 -8.72
C VAL A 101 -39.29 -10.12 -9.38
N GLY A 102 -40.33 -9.30 -9.20
CA GLY A 102 -41.70 -9.66 -9.55
C GLY A 102 -42.21 -10.84 -8.68
N ASP A 103 -42.62 -11.93 -9.31
CA ASP A 103 -43.10 -13.18 -8.70
C ASP A 103 -41.99 -14.23 -8.49
N LYS A 104 -40.75 -13.93 -8.86
CA LYS A 104 -39.61 -14.85 -8.86
C LYS A 104 -38.62 -14.55 -7.77
N GLU A 105 -38.05 -15.62 -7.20
CA GLU A 105 -36.92 -15.50 -6.25
C GLU A 105 -35.61 -15.80 -6.96
N ILE A 106 -34.60 -15.00 -6.64
CA ILE A 106 -33.21 -15.13 -7.08
C ILE A 106 -32.29 -15.13 -5.85
N ILE A 107 -31.04 -15.58 -6.00
CA ILE A 107 -30.02 -15.40 -4.98
C ILE A 107 -28.95 -14.47 -5.52
N VAL A 108 -28.60 -13.48 -4.73
CA VAL A 108 -27.49 -12.54 -4.98
C VAL A 108 -26.33 -12.94 -4.09
N LEU A 109 -25.17 -13.26 -4.71
CA LEU A 109 -23.93 -13.60 -4.04
C LEU A 109 -22.92 -12.47 -4.31
N GLU A 110 -22.61 -11.67 -3.31
CA GLU A 110 -21.60 -10.62 -3.40
C GLU A 110 -20.24 -11.18 -2.97
N VAL A 111 -19.40 -11.54 -3.94
CA VAL A 111 -18.06 -12.08 -3.70
C VAL A 111 -17.08 -10.93 -3.58
N PRO A 112 -16.47 -10.68 -2.40
CA PRO A 112 -15.50 -9.63 -2.26
C PRO A 112 -14.17 -10.01 -2.90
N ARG A 113 -13.36 -9.01 -3.29
CA ARG A 113 -11.93 -9.24 -3.53
C ARG A 113 -11.30 -9.81 -2.26
N ALA A 114 -10.57 -10.90 -2.38
CA ALA A 114 -9.87 -11.50 -1.26
C ALA A 114 -8.69 -10.62 -0.82
N ASP A 115 -8.47 -10.54 0.49
CA ASP A 115 -7.21 -10.02 1.01
C ASP A 115 -6.03 -10.82 0.44
N ARG A 116 -4.88 -10.17 0.25
CA ARG A 116 -3.70 -10.80 -0.34
C ARG A 116 -3.25 -12.06 0.40
N THR A 117 -3.41 -12.09 1.73
CA THR A 117 -3.04 -13.25 2.57
C THR A 117 -3.95 -14.45 2.36
N SER A 118 -5.13 -14.24 1.79
CA SER A 118 -6.10 -15.27 1.44
C SER A 118 -6.02 -15.70 -0.03
N ARG A 119 -5.26 -15.02 -0.87
CA ARG A 119 -5.05 -15.38 -2.28
C ARG A 119 -3.86 -16.33 -2.45
N PRO A 120 -3.91 -17.26 -3.41
CA PRO A 120 -4.99 -17.50 -4.36
C PRO A 120 -6.22 -18.16 -3.73
N VAL A 121 -7.41 -17.72 -4.12
CA VAL A 121 -8.66 -18.43 -3.87
C VAL A 121 -8.89 -19.36 -5.06
N TYR A 122 -9.05 -20.68 -4.81
CA TYR A 122 -9.11 -21.68 -5.86
C TYR A 122 -10.18 -22.75 -5.60
N LYS A 123 -10.76 -23.26 -6.68
CA LYS A 123 -11.68 -24.38 -6.72
C LYS A 123 -10.91 -25.69 -6.57
N GLY A 124 -11.46 -26.63 -5.78
CA GLY A 124 -10.85 -27.93 -5.57
C GLY A 124 -9.65 -27.90 -4.64
N MET A 125 -8.69 -28.82 -4.89
CA MET A 125 -7.55 -29.06 -3.99
C MET A 125 -6.20 -28.57 -4.56
N ASP A 126 -6.13 -28.28 -5.85
CA ASP A 126 -4.89 -27.86 -6.51
C ASP A 126 -5.02 -26.43 -7.04
N PRO A 127 -4.28 -25.47 -6.46
CA PRO A 127 -4.31 -24.07 -6.89
C PRO A 127 -3.86 -23.88 -8.35
N ARG A 128 -3.05 -24.79 -8.90
CA ARG A 128 -2.52 -24.68 -10.28
C ARG A 128 -3.60 -24.86 -11.35
N ILE A 129 -4.69 -25.56 -11.03
CA ILE A 129 -5.78 -25.90 -11.96
C ILE A 129 -7.14 -25.39 -11.48
N GLY A 130 -7.20 -24.72 -10.33
CA GLY A 130 -8.42 -24.23 -9.71
C GLY A 130 -8.45 -22.72 -9.45
N THR A 131 -7.39 -22.00 -9.76
CA THR A 131 -7.32 -20.54 -9.59
C THR A 131 -7.75 -19.84 -10.86
N TYR A 132 -8.80 -19.02 -10.75
CA TYR A 132 -9.33 -18.25 -11.87
C TYR A 132 -9.17 -16.75 -11.61
N ARG A 133 -9.13 -15.98 -12.68
CA ARG A 133 -9.23 -14.52 -12.70
C ARG A 133 -10.32 -14.06 -13.64
N ARG A 134 -10.94 -12.95 -13.33
CA ARG A 134 -11.94 -12.30 -14.19
C ARG A 134 -11.23 -11.39 -15.19
N ASN A 135 -11.63 -11.46 -16.44
CA ASN A 135 -11.23 -10.53 -17.47
C ASN A 135 -12.42 -10.34 -18.42
N ASP A 136 -12.94 -9.10 -18.46
CA ASP A 136 -14.19 -8.79 -19.13
C ASP A 136 -15.33 -9.70 -18.61
N GLU A 137 -16.10 -10.37 -19.44
CA GLU A 137 -17.18 -11.27 -19.05
C GLU A 137 -16.74 -12.73 -18.76
N GLY A 138 -15.42 -13.04 -18.88
CA GLY A 138 -14.92 -14.40 -18.80
C GLY A 138 -14.13 -14.74 -17.54
N ASP A 139 -14.26 -16.01 -17.09
CA ASP A 139 -13.45 -16.61 -16.03
C ASP A 139 -12.30 -17.40 -16.66
N TYR A 140 -11.08 -16.93 -16.48
CA TYR A 140 -9.88 -17.53 -17.10
C TYR A 140 -8.99 -18.18 -16.04
N LEU A 141 -8.53 -19.39 -16.34
CA LEU A 141 -7.56 -20.08 -15.49
C LEU A 141 -6.26 -19.27 -15.43
N CYS A 142 -5.78 -19.03 -14.21
CA CYS A 142 -4.50 -18.36 -14.00
C CYS A 142 -3.32 -19.21 -14.46
N SER A 143 -2.28 -18.58 -14.99
CA SER A 143 -1.01 -19.23 -15.26
C SER A 143 -0.30 -19.63 -13.96
N LEU A 144 0.67 -20.56 -14.07
CA LEU A 144 1.48 -20.96 -12.90
C LEU A 144 2.26 -19.77 -12.30
N GLU A 145 2.62 -18.81 -13.13
CA GLU A 145 3.30 -17.61 -12.68
C GLU A 145 2.38 -16.71 -11.84
N GLU A 146 1.15 -16.46 -12.31
CA GLU A 146 0.15 -15.69 -11.56
C GLU A 146 -0.14 -16.34 -10.20
N VAL A 147 -0.34 -17.66 -10.18
CA VAL A 147 -0.55 -18.42 -8.92
C VAL A 147 0.67 -18.29 -7.99
N SER A 148 1.89 -18.42 -8.53
CA SER A 148 3.12 -18.28 -7.75
C SER A 148 3.30 -16.86 -7.21
N ALA A 149 2.94 -15.83 -7.99
CA ALA A 149 2.95 -14.43 -7.56
C ALA A 149 1.96 -14.19 -6.41
N MET A 150 0.75 -14.74 -6.48
CA MET A 150 -0.23 -14.66 -5.39
C MET A 150 0.28 -15.30 -4.10
N PHE A 151 0.95 -16.47 -4.17
CA PHE A 151 1.56 -17.09 -3.00
C PHE A 151 2.71 -16.26 -2.42
N ARG A 152 3.56 -15.66 -3.27
CA ARG A 152 4.59 -14.74 -2.79
C ARG A 152 3.99 -13.53 -2.09
N ASP A 153 2.92 -12.96 -2.64
CA ASP A 153 2.21 -11.82 -2.06
C ASP A 153 1.48 -12.18 -0.77
N ALA A 154 1.04 -13.42 -0.60
CA ALA A 154 0.40 -13.91 0.62
C ALA A 154 1.36 -13.99 1.82
N ALA A 155 2.67 -14.00 1.59
CA ALA A 155 3.67 -14.06 2.66
C ALA A 155 3.54 -12.86 3.62
N LEU A 156 3.66 -13.12 4.93
CA LEU A 156 3.59 -12.08 5.97
C LEU A 156 4.86 -11.23 6.02
N SER A 157 6.02 -11.83 5.72
CA SER A 157 7.29 -11.10 5.64
C SER A 157 7.43 -10.41 4.28
N PRO A 158 8.02 -9.20 4.23
CA PRO A 158 8.35 -8.56 2.96
C PRO A 158 9.24 -9.45 2.09
N GLN A 159 9.00 -9.45 0.78
CA GLN A 159 9.77 -10.30 -0.16
C GLN A 159 11.26 -9.94 -0.17
N ASP A 160 11.56 -8.67 0.00
CA ASP A 160 12.91 -8.11 0.02
C ASP A 160 13.70 -8.36 1.32
N ALA A 161 13.03 -8.89 2.36
CA ALA A 161 13.69 -9.27 3.62
C ALA A 161 14.39 -10.64 3.57
N LYS A 162 14.25 -11.40 2.47
CA LYS A 162 14.89 -12.70 2.27
C LYS A 162 16.40 -12.58 2.42
N VAL A 163 17.00 -13.44 3.27
CA VAL A 163 18.46 -13.53 3.47
C VAL A 163 19.07 -14.41 2.38
N LEU A 164 20.11 -13.93 1.71
CA LEU A 164 20.76 -14.60 0.58
C LEU A 164 22.05 -15.29 1.06
N THR A 165 21.92 -16.44 1.71
CA THR A 165 23.03 -17.18 2.35
C THR A 165 24.12 -17.65 1.37
N GLN A 166 23.87 -17.61 0.06
CA GLN A 166 24.82 -17.93 -1.01
C GLN A 166 25.70 -16.73 -1.42
N MET A 167 25.53 -15.58 -0.78
CA MET A 167 26.18 -14.32 -1.11
C MET A 167 26.81 -13.71 0.13
N ASP A 168 27.86 -12.94 -0.07
CA ASP A 168 28.52 -12.12 0.95
C ASP A 168 28.55 -10.63 0.54
N MET A 169 29.17 -9.78 1.34
CA MET A 169 29.21 -8.34 1.13
C MET A 169 29.89 -7.92 -0.19
N SER A 170 30.68 -8.78 -0.83
CA SER A 170 31.39 -8.48 -2.09
C SER A 170 30.45 -8.25 -3.28
N VAL A 171 29.17 -8.68 -3.18
CA VAL A 171 28.18 -8.44 -4.22
C VAL A 171 27.73 -6.97 -4.30
N PHE A 172 28.05 -6.17 -3.27
CA PHE A 172 27.69 -4.75 -3.24
C PHE A 172 28.71 -3.88 -3.98
N CYS A 173 28.21 -2.89 -4.71
CA CYS A 173 29.00 -1.84 -5.31
C CYS A 173 29.47 -0.84 -4.22
N GLU A 174 30.76 -0.79 -3.95
CA GLU A 174 31.33 0.08 -2.91
C GLU A 174 31.02 1.56 -3.14
N ASP A 175 31.04 2.02 -4.40
CA ASP A 175 30.73 3.41 -4.73
C ASP A 175 29.26 3.74 -4.45
N THR A 176 28.34 2.80 -4.71
CA THR A 176 26.91 2.94 -4.37
C THR A 176 26.71 3.02 -2.86
N VAL A 177 27.35 2.13 -2.09
CA VAL A 177 27.29 2.15 -0.62
C VAL A 177 27.84 3.48 -0.07
N ARG A 178 28.96 3.94 -0.60
CA ARG A 178 29.59 5.22 -0.23
C ARG A 178 28.67 6.39 -0.55
N GLY A 179 28.06 6.41 -1.74
CA GLY A 179 27.10 7.41 -2.17
C GLY A 179 25.87 7.46 -1.25
N TYR A 180 25.27 6.33 -0.94
CA TYR A 180 24.15 6.25 -0.02
C TYR A 180 24.52 6.78 1.38
N ARG A 181 25.67 6.41 1.93
CA ARG A 181 26.15 6.91 3.22
C ARG A 181 26.39 8.43 3.21
N GLN A 182 26.86 8.98 2.09
CA GLN A 182 27.04 10.43 1.96
C GLN A 182 25.69 11.15 2.01
N VAL A 183 24.68 10.62 1.32
CA VAL A 183 23.31 11.17 1.35
C VAL A 183 22.72 11.05 2.75
N PHE A 184 22.83 9.89 3.38
CA PHE A 184 22.36 9.67 4.76
C PHE A 184 23.02 10.66 5.74
N ARG A 185 24.33 10.90 5.60
CA ARG A 185 25.06 11.85 6.45
C ARG A 185 24.61 13.30 6.22
N SER A 186 24.33 13.68 4.98
CA SER A 186 23.84 15.03 4.68
C SER A 186 22.41 15.25 5.18
N THR A 187 21.58 14.22 5.13
CA THR A 187 20.18 14.23 5.61
C THR A 187 20.11 14.21 7.14
N HIS A 188 21.01 13.46 7.78
CA HIS A 188 21.07 13.24 9.22
C HIS A 188 22.47 13.53 9.80
N PRO A 189 22.94 14.80 9.83
CA PRO A 189 24.34 15.11 10.18
C PRO A 189 24.78 14.64 11.56
N ASN A 190 23.87 14.63 12.54
CA ASN A 190 24.16 14.26 13.93
C ASN A 190 23.77 12.82 14.28
N HIS A 191 23.41 11.99 13.31
CA HIS A 191 22.94 10.64 13.57
C HIS A 191 24.10 9.72 14.01
N MET A 192 23.88 8.92 15.04
CA MET A 192 24.90 8.03 15.61
C MET A 192 25.45 7.01 14.60
N TRP A 193 24.67 6.64 13.59
CA TRP A 193 25.08 5.68 12.55
C TRP A 193 26.13 6.24 11.59
N ASN A 194 26.35 7.56 11.55
CA ASN A 194 27.39 8.17 10.72
C ASN A 194 28.81 7.70 11.09
N ARG A 195 28.99 7.20 12.33
CA ARG A 195 30.28 6.71 12.86
C ARG A 195 30.49 5.20 12.72
N LEU A 196 29.47 4.47 12.26
CA LEU A 196 29.54 3.02 12.10
C LEU A 196 30.40 2.66 10.89
N GLU A 197 31.08 1.51 10.94
CA GLU A 197 31.68 0.87 9.77
C GLU A 197 30.59 0.44 8.78
N ASP A 198 30.97 0.26 7.49
CA ASP A 198 30.02 -0.01 6.41
C ASP A 198 29.19 -1.26 6.67
N GLU A 199 29.80 -2.34 7.11
CA GLU A 199 29.08 -3.58 7.40
C GLU A 199 28.03 -3.39 8.51
N ILE A 200 28.39 -2.72 9.61
CA ILE A 200 27.47 -2.47 10.73
C ILE A 200 26.35 -1.52 10.29
N PHE A 201 26.66 -0.51 9.48
CA PHE A 201 25.68 0.39 8.91
C PHE A 201 24.69 -0.36 8.03
N LEU A 202 25.17 -1.20 7.10
CA LEU A 202 24.34 -2.02 6.21
C LEU A 202 23.40 -2.97 6.98
N ARG A 203 23.86 -3.54 8.09
CA ARG A 203 23.00 -4.32 9.00
C ARG A 203 21.88 -3.47 9.59
N ARG A 204 22.17 -2.24 10.01
CA ARG A 204 21.18 -1.33 10.64
C ARG A 204 20.08 -0.89 9.68
N ILE A 205 20.42 -0.64 8.45
CA ILE A 205 19.43 -0.24 7.45
C ILE A 205 18.63 -1.43 6.91
N GLY A 206 19.10 -2.69 7.12
CA GLY A 206 18.46 -3.92 6.68
C GLY A 206 19.00 -4.46 5.35
N ALA A 207 20.13 -3.93 4.86
CA ALA A 207 20.81 -4.46 3.67
C ALA A 207 21.49 -5.80 3.91
N MET A 208 21.80 -6.10 5.16
CA MET A 208 22.34 -7.39 5.60
C MET A 208 21.55 -7.89 6.81
N ALA A 209 21.40 -9.22 6.91
CA ALA A 209 20.76 -9.87 8.04
C ALA A 209 21.48 -11.18 8.40
N ASN A 210 21.24 -11.67 9.62
CA ASN A 210 21.85 -12.90 10.11
C ASN A 210 21.19 -14.13 9.46
N GLY A 211 21.99 -15.01 8.90
CA GLY A 211 21.55 -16.29 8.37
C GLY A 211 21.38 -17.33 9.47
N GLU A 212 20.85 -18.51 9.11
CA GLU A 212 20.72 -19.66 10.02
C GLU A 212 22.09 -20.21 10.45
N ASP A 213 23.14 -19.95 9.67
CA ASP A 213 24.54 -20.27 9.95
C ASP A 213 25.20 -19.32 10.97
N GLY A 214 24.48 -18.29 11.42
CA GLY A 214 24.99 -17.27 12.33
C GLY A 214 25.87 -16.21 11.68
N ILE A 215 26.01 -16.22 10.35
CA ILE A 215 26.78 -15.26 9.56
C ILE A 215 25.84 -14.18 8.97
N TYR A 216 26.37 -12.98 8.79
CA TYR A 216 25.61 -11.92 8.13
C TYR A 216 25.76 -12.00 6.61
N HIS A 217 24.62 -12.10 5.94
CA HIS A 217 24.52 -12.14 4.48
C HIS A 217 23.72 -10.96 3.94
N PRO A 218 23.88 -10.60 2.65
CA PRO A 218 23.00 -9.67 1.99
C PRO A 218 21.53 -10.11 2.10
N THR A 219 20.64 -9.14 2.30
CA THR A 219 19.21 -9.35 2.06
C THR A 219 18.91 -9.11 0.59
N ALA A 220 17.77 -9.61 0.11
CA ALA A 220 17.27 -9.30 -1.22
C ALA A 220 17.16 -7.78 -1.44
N ALA A 221 16.73 -7.03 -0.40
CA ALA A 221 16.72 -5.57 -0.42
C ALA A 221 18.13 -4.98 -0.57
N GLY A 222 19.09 -5.48 0.19
CA GLY A 222 20.48 -5.03 0.10
C GLY A 222 21.07 -5.26 -1.29
N LEU A 223 20.83 -6.45 -1.86
CA LEU A 223 21.28 -6.78 -3.21
C LEU A 223 20.66 -5.85 -4.26
N LEU A 224 19.32 -5.64 -4.21
CA LEU A 224 18.63 -4.73 -5.13
C LEU A 224 19.08 -3.27 -5.01
N MET A 225 19.36 -2.80 -3.78
CA MET A 225 19.75 -1.41 -3.52
C MET A 225 21.21 -1.11 -3.85
N PHE A 226 22.11 -2.07 -3.65
CA PHE A 226 23.55 -1.82 -3.66
C PHE A 226 24.34 -2.80 -4.54
N GLY A 227 23.72 -3.88 -5.04
CA GLY A 227 24.42 -4.90 -5.83
C GLY A 227 24.81 -4.42 -7.23
N TYR A 228 25.76 -5.15 -7.85
CA TYR A 228 25.95 -5.04 -9.29
C TYR A 228 24.84 -5.80 -10.02
N GLU A 229 24.46 -5.33 -11.19
CA GLU A 229 23.37 -5.92 -12.00
C GLU A 229 23.56 -7.42 -12.22
N TYR A 230 24.75 -7.88 -12.58
CA TYR A 230 25.05 -9.31 -12.80
C TYR A 230 24.92 -10.15 -11.53
N GLU A 231 25.12 -9.57 -10.33
CA GLU A 231 24.87 -10.24 -9.05
C GLU A 231 23.36 -10.25 -8.73
N ILE A 232 22.65 -9.16 -9.04
CA ILE A 232 21.19 -9.08 -8.89
C ILE A 232 20.50 -10.15 -9.72
N LEU A 233 20.95 -10.40 -10.96
CA LEU A 233 20.39 -11.41 -11.85
C LEU A 233 20.52 -12.85 -11.33
N ARG A 234 21.43 -13.12 -10.37
CA ARG A 234 21.55 -14.45 -9.73
C ARG A 234 20.32 -14.80 -8.86
N GLU A 235 19.72 -13.82 -8.22
CA GLU A 235 18.50 -13.98 -7.41
C GLU A 235 17.24 -13.59 -8.21
N PHE A 236 17.32 -12.56 -9.07
CA PHE A 236 16.22 -12.00 -9.84
C PHE A 236 16.52 -12.10 -11.36
N PRO A 237 16.34 -13.28 -11.97
CA PRO A 237 16.79 -13.51 -13.36
C PRO A 237 16.12 -12.62 -14.42
N GLN A 238 14.99 -12.01 -14.10
CA GLN A 238 14.24 -11.12 -14.99
C GLN A 238 14.32 -9.64 -14.57
N TYR A 239 15.23 -9.33 -13.65
CA TYR A 239 15.44 -7.95 -13.19
C TYR A 239 15.78 -7.04 -14.36
N PHE A 240 15.04 -5.95 -14.47
CA PHE A 240 15.25 -4.95 -15.51
C PHE A 240 14.66 -3.61 -15.08
N LEU A 241 15.48 -2.55 -15.16
CA LEU A 241 15.05 -1.18 -14.96
C LEU A 241 15.22 -0.42 -16.26
N ASP A 242 14.20 0.34 -16.66
CA ASP A 242 14.21 1.12 -17.89
C ASP A 242 13.55 2.48 -17.67
N TYR A 243 14.32 3.54 -17.82
CA TYR A 243 13.82 4.89 -17.94
C TYR A 243 13.90 5.32 -19.39
N GLN A 244 12.81 5.90 -19.92
CA GLN A 244 12.70 6.35 -21.30
C GLN A 244 12.16 7.77 -21.36
N GLU A 245 12.82 8.66 -22.06
CA GLU A 245 12.31 9.98 -22.40
C GLU A 245 12.02 10.07 -23.91
N ASN A 246 10.80 10.49 -24.26
CA ASN A 246 10.42 10.73 -25.65
C ASN A 246 9.71 12.08 -25.76
N ARG A 247 10.40 13.10 -26.26
CA ARG A 247 9.88 14.46 -26.44
C ARG A 247 9.24 14.72 -27.80
N GLN A 248 9.48 13.86 -28.80
CA GLN A 248 8.95 14.06 -30.16
C GLN A 248 8.52 12.73 -30.78
N MET A 249 7.31 12.70 -31.32
CA MET A 249 6.69 11.51 -31.90
C MET A 249 7.29 11.01 -33.23
N ALA A 250 8.28 11.69 -33.86
CA ALA A 250 8.44 11.49 -35.29
C ALA A 250 9.74 10.85 -35.79
N ALA A 251 10.87 10.82 -35.08
CA ALA A 251 12.13 10.38 -35.69
C ALA A 251 13.07 9.52 -34.84
N THR A 252 12.99 9.57 -33.54
CA THR A 252 13.82 8.79 -32.63
C THR A 252 12.96 8.05 -31.64
N ARG A 253 13.30 6.79 -31.35
CA ARG A 253 12.56 5.94 -30.43
C ARG A 253 12.57 6.50 -28.99
N TRP A 254 13.63 7.21 -28.62
CA TRP A 254 13.81 7.94 -27.34
C TRP A 254 14.83 9.04 -27.51
N THR A 255 14.72 10.12 -26.73
CA THR A 255 15.69 11.21 -26.65
C THR A 255 16.70 10.99 -25.54
N ASP A 256 16.31 10.28 -24.48
CA ASP A 256 17.19 9.86 -23.38
C ASP A 256 16.72 8.49 -22.84
N ARG A 257 17.65 7.67 -22.38
CA ARG A 257 17.35 6.34 -21.85
C ARG A 257 18.38 5.90 -20.81
N VAL A 258 17.91 5.35 -19.69
CA VAL A 258 18.74 4.74 -18.66
C VAL A 258 18.26 3.31 -18.42
N VAL A 259 19.09 2.31 -18.70
CA VAL A 259 18.77 0.90 -18.50
C VAL A 259 19.77 0.22 -17.58
N SER A 260 19.28 -0.70 -16.73
CA SER A 260 20.13 -1.46 -15.81
C SER A 260 21.17 -2.32 -16.50
N SER A 261 20.84 -2.85 -17.67
CA SER A 261 21.68 -3.78 -18.45
C SER A 261 22.70 -3.09 -19.37
N SER A 262 22.94 -1.77 -19.26
CA SER A 262 23.90 -1.08 -20.13
C SER A 262 25.35 -1.44 -19.83
N GLY A 263 25.67 -1.88 -18.62
CA GLY A 263 27.05 -2.10 -18.16
C GLY A 263 27.84 -0.83 -17.87
N GLU A 264 27.24 0.36 -18.03
CA GLU A 264 27.89 1.65 -17.81
C GLU A 264 27.87 2.11 -16.34
N TRP A 265 27.06 1.45 -15.51
CA TRP A 265 26.86 1.74 -14.10
C TRP A 265 26.45 0.47 -13.35
N SER A 266 26.31 0.54 -12.02
CA SER A 266 26.01 -0.63 -11.16
C SER A 266 24.75 -1.40 -11.56
N GLY A 267 23.74 -0.74 -12.12
CA GLY A 267 22.43 -1.33 -12.45
C GLY A 267 21.47 -1.48 -11.29
N ASN A 268 21.81 -1.06 -10.07
CA ASN A 268 20.98 -1.20 -8.87
C ASN A 268 19.94 -0.08 -8.70
N LEU A 269 19.03 -0.26 -7.73
CA LEU A 269 17.92 0.68 -7.51
C LEU A 269 18.38 2.05 -7.01
N PHE A 270 19.37 2.12 -6.12
CA PHE A 270 19.82 3.39 -5.59
C PHE A 270 20.41 4.28 -6.70
N ASP A 271 21.35 3.75 -7.46
CA ASP A 271 21.97 4.50 -8.56
C ASP A 271 20.96 4.82 -9.67
N PHE A 272 19.99 3.92 -9.95
CA PHE A 272 18.90 4.18 -10.88
C PHE A 272 18.11 5.42 -10.47
N VAL A 273 17.60 5.44 -9.24
CA VAL A 273 16.82 6.57 -8.72
C VAL A 273 17.61 7.88 -8.77
N TYR A 274 18.86 7.84 -8.36
CA TYR A 274 19.74 9.03 -8.37
C TYR A 274 20.08 9.51 -9.79
N LYS A 275 20.13 8.61 -10.78
CA LYS A 275 20.33 8.99 -12.18
C LYS A 275 19.08 9.58 -12.81
N ILE A 276 17.90 8.94 -12.59
CA ILE A 276 16.69 9.32 -13.32
C ILE A 276 15.94 10.51 -12.70
N VAL A 277 15.96 10.70 -11.38
CA VAL A 277 15.20 11.79 -10.74
C VAL A 277 15.59 13.17 -11.26
N PRO A 278 16.88 13.52 -11.40
CA PRO A 278 17.27 14.81 -12.02
C PRO A 278 16.78 14.97 -13.46
N ILE A 279 16.83 13.88 -14.27
CA ILE A 279 16.36 13.91 -15.67
C ILE A 279 14.84 14.02 -15.70
N LEU A 280 14.14 13.26 -14.86
CA LEU A 280 12.69 13.26 -14.74
C LEU A 280 12.15 14.65 -14.39
N THR A 281 12.78 15.33 -13.46
CA THR A 281 12.38 16.66 -12.98
C THR A 281 12.93 17.81 -13.82
N ALA A 282 13.83 17.53 -14.76
CA ALA A 282 14.37 18.57 -15.66
C ALA A 282 13.25 19.22 -16.48
N GLY A 283 13.25 20.56 -16.52
CA GLY A 283 12.26 21.36 -17.25
C GLY A 283 10.98 21.69 -16.50
N LEU A 284 10.82 21.23 -15.25
CA LEU A 284 9.72 21.69 -14.39
C LEU A 284 9.89 23.17 -14.06
N LYS A 285 8.77 23.91 -14.02
CA LYS A 285 8.77 25.33 -13.60
C LYS A 285 9.04 25.41 -12.10
N VAL A 286 10.08 26.15 -11.72
CA VAL A 286 10.44 26.40 -10.32
C VAL A 286 10.17 27.87 -10.02
N PRO A 287 9.11 28.20 -9.25
CA PRO A 287 8.87 29.57 -8.84
C PRO A 287 9.96 30.08 -7.90
N PHE A 288 10.19 31.39 -7.91
CA PHE A 288 11.11 32.00 -6.98
C PHE A 288 10.46 32.15 -5.60
N VAL A 289 10.78 31.22 -4.71
CA VAL A 289 10.29 31.19 -3.32
C VAL A 289 11.48 31.22 -2.37
N LEU A 290 11.43 32.08 -1.36
CA LEU A 290 12.41 32.15 -0.29
C LEU A 290 11.80 31.67 1.03
N ARG A 291 12.45 30.74 1.72
CA ARG A 291 12.23 30.47 3.14
C ARG A 291 13.41 31.03 3.95
N GLY A 292 13.16 32.12 4.65
CA GLY A 292 14.24 32.89 5.24
C GLY A 292 15.17 33.46 4.14
N MET A 293 16.46 33.12 4.20
CA MET A 293 17.47 33.53 3.18
C MET A 293 17.77 32.42 2.15
N GLN A 294 17.10 31.29 2.21
CA GLN A 294 17.35 30.16 1.32
C GLN A 294 16.28 30.05 0.23
N ARG A 295 16.71 29.94 -1.02
CA ARG A 295 15.84 29.69 -2.15
C ARG A 295 15.34 28.25 -2.12
N MET A 296 14.04 28.07 -2.35
CA MET A 296 13.38 26.77 -2.44
C MET A 296 13.34 26.31 -3.89
N ASP A 297 14.27 25.44 -4.28
CA ASP A 297 14.31 24.88 -5.64
C ASP A 297 13.52 23.55 -5.74
N ASP A 298 13.15 22.95 -4.60
CA ASP A 298 12.42 21.70 -4.50
C ASP A 298 10.91 21.94 -4.37
N THR A 299 10.19 21.87 -5.50
CA THR A 299 8.74 22.13 -5.55
C THR A 299 7.92 20.91 -5.08
N PRO A 300 6.63 21.10 -4.73
CA PRO A 300 5.72 19.97 -4.48
C PRO A 300 5.71 18.93 -5.61
N VAL A 301 5.81 19.37 -6.88
CA VAL A 301 5.88 18.46 -8.04
C VAL A 301 7.18 17.64 -8.05
N HIS A 302 8.32 18.22 -7.67
CA HIS A 302 9.58 17.48 -7.51
C HIS A 302 9.45 16.39 -6.44
N LYS A 303 8.79 16.70 -5.32
CA LYS A 303 8.59 15.75 -4.22
C LYS A 303 7.72 14.58 -4.63
N ILE A 304 6.57 14.83 -5.27
CA ILE A 304 5.68 13.74 -5.69
C ILE A 304 6.29 12.88 -6.81
N LEU A 305 7.12 13.42 -7.69
CA LEU A 305 7.81 12.60 -8.69
C LEU A 305 8.89 11.70 -8.04
N ARG A 306 9.65 12.19 -7.06
CA ARG A 306 10.55 11.33 -6.27
C ARG A 306 9.78 10.23 -5.53
N GLU A 307 8.66 10.61 -4.90
CA GLU A 307 7.77 9.68 -4.22
C GLU A 307 7.23 8.61 -5.19
N ALA A 308 6.80 9.01 -6.39
CA ALA A 308 6.32 8.08 -7.42
C ALA A 308 7.40 7.08 -7.86
N VAL A 309 8.65 7.54 -8.06
CA VAL A 309 9.78 6.66 -8.37
C VAL A 309 10.07 5.68 -7.23
N THR A 310 10.07 6.17 -5.99
CA THR A 310 10.32 5.34 -4.81
C THR A 310 9.22 4.32 -4.59
N ASN A 311 7.96 4.74 -4.74
CA ASN A 311 6.80 3.84 -4.65
C ASN A 311 6.85 2.78 -5.77
N ALA A 312 7.27 3.16 -6.98
CA ALA A 312 7.49 2.22 -8.05
C ALA A 312 8.51 1.13 -7.65
N CYS A 313 9.64 1.49 -7.04
CA CYS A 313 10.62 0.52 -6.53
C CYS A 313 10.07 -0.32 -5.36
N ALA A 314 9.36 0.31 -4.41
CA ALA A 314 8.86 -0.36 -3.20
C ALA A 314 7.73 -1.36 -3.49
N HIS A 315 6.97 -1.16 -4.56
CA HIS A 315 5.82 -2.02 -4.91
C HIS A 315 6.09 -2.99 -6.07
N ALA A 316 7.24 -2.92 -6.76
CA ALA A 316 7.58 -3.81 -7.86
C ALA A 316 7.73 -5.28 -7.42
N ASP A 317 7.20 -6.22 -8.22
CA ASP A 317 7.51 -7.64 -8.11
C ASP A 317 8.77 -7.95 -8.94
N PHE A 318 9.94 -7.91 -8.31
CA PHE A 318 11.22 -8.18 -8.97
C PHE A 318 11.42 -9.66 -9.35
N TYR A 319 10.58 -10.57 -8.84
CA TYR A 319 10.53 -11.96 -9.30
C TYR A 319 9.66 -12.16 -10.55
N GLY A 320 8.91 -11.13 -10.96
CA GLY A 320 8.08 -11.15 -12.16
C GLY A 320 8.89 -11.02 -13.45
N ARG A 321 8.27 -11.40 -14.59
CA ARG A 321 8.92 -11.39 -15.91
C ARG A 321 9.05 -10.01 -16.56
N ARG A 322 8.37 -9.00 -16.04
CA ARG A 322 8.47 -7.62 -16.56
C ARG A 322 9.36 -6.77 -15.67
N GLY A 323 10.15 -5.90 -16.30
CA GLY A 323 10.92 -4.89 -15.60
C GLY A 323 10.08 -3.70 -15.12
N LEU A 324 10.66 -2.90 -14.23
CA LEU A 324 10.15 -1.59 -13.86
C LEU A 324 10.45 -0.59 -14.98
N VAL A 325 9.42 0.03 -15.54
CA VAL A 325 9.56 1.01 -16.62
C VAL A 325 9.00 2.35 -16.21
N ILE A 326 9.80 3.40 -16.36
CA ILE A 326 9.41 4.79 -16.10
C ILE A 326 9.56 5.56 -17.41
N SER A 327 8.49 6.22 -17.84
CA SER A 327 8.49 6.97 -19.10
C SER A 327 8.15 8.43 -18.86
N LYS A 328 8.88 9.32 -19.56
CA LYS A 328 8.59 10.75 -19.62
C LYS A 328 8.30 11.13 -21.07
N THR A 329 7.17 11.77 -21.29
CA THR A 329 6.74 12.28 -22.59
C THR A 329 6.45 13.77 -22.53
N ALA A 330 6.05 14.38 -23.64
CA ALA A 330 5.56 15.76 -23.65
C ALA A 330 4.29 15.91 -22.81
N ASP A 331 3.47 14.84 -22.71
CA ASP A 331 2.16 14.84 -22.04
C ASP A 331 2.24 14.47 -20.55
N GLY A 332 3.42 14.09 -20.03
CA GLY A 332 3.59 13.75 -18.62
C GLY A 332 4.44 12.52 -18.36
N PHE A 333 4.11 11.79 -17.29
CA PHE A 333 4.91 10.70 -16.74
C PHE A 333 4.09 9.44 -16.56
N THR A 334 4.73 8.29 -16.79
CA THR A 334 4.12 6.97 -16.56
C THR A 334 5.08 6.09 -15.76
N PHE A 335 4.57 5.44 -14.72
CA PHE A 335 5.30 4.51 -13.85
C PHE A 335 4.63 3.15 -13.98
N ALA A 336 5.29 2.22 -14.63
CA ALA A 336 4.75 0.89 -14.94
C ALA A 336 5.48 -0.19 -14.12
N ASN A 337 4.84 -0.64 -13.05
CA ASN A 337 5.35 -1.61 -12.09
C ASN A 337 5.01 -3.03 -12.47
N PRO A 338 5.92 -4.00 -12.39
CA PRO A 338 5.58 -5.41 -12.44
C PRO A 338 4.79 -5.84 -11.18
N GLY A 339 3.86 -6.77 -11.38
CA GLY A 339 3.03 -7.32 -10.32
C GLY A 339 1.64 -6.68 -10.21
N SER A 340 0.79 -7.28 -9.37
CA SER A 340 -0.57 -6.83 -9.07
C SER A 340 -0.63 -5.95 -7.83
N MET A 341 -1.75 -5.26 -7.64
CA MET A 341 -2.00 -4.49 -6.42
C MET A 341 -2.24 -5.40 -5.21
N ARG A 342 -1.56 -5.09 -4.10
CA ARG A 342 -1.71 -5.82 -2.83
C ARG A 342 -2.89 -5.31 -2.01
N VAL A 343 -3.24 -4.05 -2.15
CA VAL A 343 -4.40 -3.39 -1.54
C VAL A 343 -5.45 -3.06 -2.60
N ALA A 344 -6.68 -2.80 -2.20
CA ALA A 344 -7.71 -2.38 -3.15
C ALA A 344 -7.36 -1.00 -3.73
N LYS A 345 -7.68 -0.78 -5.01
CA LYS A 345 -7.37 0.46 -5.74
C LYS A 345 -7.91 1.70 -5.01
N LYS A 346 -9.14 1.59 -4.50
CA LYS A 346 -9.80 2.66 -3.74
C LYS A 346 -8.99 3.04 -2.50
N ASP A 347 -8.63 2.06 -1.67
CA ASP A 347 -7.89 2.29 -0.43
C ASP A 347 -6.49 2.88 -0.69
N ALA A 348 -5.85 2.46 -1.79
CA ALA A 348 -4.56 3.01 -2.21
C ALA A 348 -4.65 4.49 -2.61
N ILE A 349 -5.74 4.92 -3.28
CA ILE A 349 -5.97 6.30 -3.71
C ILE A 349 -6.43 7.17 -2.54
N GLU A 350 -7.34 6.70 -1.70
CA GLU A 350 -7.82 7.42 -0.52
C GLU A 350 -6.72 7.61 0.54
N GLY A 351 -5.76 6.68 0.57
CA GLY A 351 -4.63 6.72 1.49
C GLY A 351 -4.94 6.07 2.85
N GLY A 352 -3.94 6.07 3.74
CA GLY A 352 -4.07 5.48 5.09
C GLY A 352 -3.71 3.99 5.17
N VAL A 353 -3.63 3.28 4.04
CA VAL A 353 -3.20 1.87 3.98
C VAL A 353 -1.94 1.76 3.13
N SER A 354 -0.89 1.18 3.70
CA SER A 354 0.37 0.91 3.00
C SER A 354 0.78 -0.56 3.20
N ASP A 355 0.91 -1.29 2.10
CA ASP A 355 1.40 -2.67 2.10
C ASP A 355 2.45 -2.85 0.99
N PRO A 356 3.66 -2.30 1.18
CA PRO A 356 4.72 -2.40 0.18
C PRO A 356 5.21 -3.83 0.06
N ARG A 357 5.45 -4.29 -1.19
CA ARG A 357 6.06 -5.60 -1.48
C ARG A 357 7.48 -5.65 -0.97
N ASN A 358 8.21 -4.53 -1.09
CA ASN A 358 9.61 -4.37 -0.72
C ASN A 358 9.75 -3.35 0.44
N GLY A 359 9.31 -3.76 1.63
CA GLY A 359 9.24 -2.88 2.80
C GLY A 359 10.61 -2.45 3.34
N VAL A 360 11.68 -3.24 3.11
CA VAL A 360 13.04 -2.90 3.50
C VAL A 360 13.62 -1.85 2.55
N ILE A 361 13.36 -1.97 1.24
CA ILE A 361 13.72 -0.95 0.24
C ILE A 361 13.05 0.39 0.56
N LEU A 362 11.73 0.37 0.87
CA LEU A 362 11.02 1.58 1.28
C LEU A 362 11.66 2.22 2.52
N LYS A 363 12.04 1.40 3.52
CA LYS A 363 12.76 1.87 4.71
C LYS A 363 14.09 2.55 4.33
N MET A 364 14.86 1.95 3.42
CA MET A 364 16.14 2.52 2.99
C MET A 364 15.96 3.86 2.29
N PHE A 365 14.97 3.99 1.40
CA PHE A 365 14.66 5.28 0.77
C PHE A 365 14.14 6.31 1.77
N SER A 366 13.29 5.92 2.74
CA SER A 366 12.81 6.83 3.78
C SER A 366 13.94 7.38 4.66
N LEU A 367 14.98 6.58 4.93
CA LEU A 367 16.16 7.00 5.70
C LEU A 367 16.99 8.10 5.00
N ILE A 368 16.78 8.33 3.72
CA ILE A 368 17.43 9.39 2.95
C ILE A 368 16.44 10.44 2.42
N ASN A 369 15.23 10.50 3.02
CA ASN A 369 14.13 11.40 2.66
C ASN A 369 13.62 11.23 1.21
N TYR A 370 13.66 10.01 0.69
CA TYR A 370 13.12 9.61 -0.60
C TYR A 370 11.95 8.64 -0.40
N GLY A 371 10.82 9.12 0.07
CA GLY A 371 9.62 8.31 0.31
C GLY A 371 9.14 8.33 1.75
N GLU A 372 7.83 8.28 1.93
CA GLU A 372 7.16 8.29 3.22
C GLU A 372 6.50 6.93 3.50
N ARG A 373 6.44 6.53 4.77
CA ARG A 373 5.83 5.25 5.19
C ARG A 373 4.35 5.37 5.60
N ALA A 374 3.81 6.57 5.65
CA ALA A 374 2.52 6.85 6.27
C ALA A 374 1.28 6.38 5.47
N GLY A 375 1.46 5.72 4.30
CA GLY A 375 0.34 5.32 3.44
C GLY A 375 -0.32 6.49 2.69
N SER A 376 0.22 7.68 2.80
CA SER A 376 -0.26 8.90 2.13
C SER A 376 0.37 9.14 0.76
N GLY A 377 1.42 8.39 0.40
CA GLY A 377 2.26 8.65 -0.78
C GLY A 377 1.47 8.75 -2.08
N LEU A 378 0.68 7.74 -2.44
CA LEU A 378 -0.08 7.75 -3.69
C LEU A 378 -1.20 8.80 -3.66
N CYS A 379 -1.92 8.91 -2.54
CA CYS A 379 -2.93 9.93 -2.33
C CYS A 379 -2.36 11.35 -2.53
N ASN A 380 -1.21 11.63 -1.93
CA ASN A 380 -0.52 12.92 -2.06
C ASN A 380 -0.05 13.18 -3.50
N ILE A 381 0.48 12.15 -4.19
CA ILE A 381 0.87 12.24 -5.60
C ILE A 381 -0.34 12.69 -6.44
N PHE A 382 -1.49 12.05 -6.27
CA PHE A 382 -2.69 12.34 -7.04
C PHE A 382 -3.23 13.74 -6.77
N LYS A 383 -3.36 14.12 -5.49
CA LYS A 383 -3.83 15.44 -5.08
C LYS A 383 -2.96 16.58 -5.60
N VAL A 384 -1.64 16.48 -5.40
CA VAL A 384 -0.71 17.51 -5.86
C VAL A 384 -0.73 17.62 -7.38
N TRP A 385 -0.77 16.48 -8.09
CA TRP A 385 -0.81 16.48 -9.54
C TRP A 385 -2.05 17.20 -10.07
N GLU A 386 -3.23 16.80 -9.61
CA GLU A 386 -4.51 17.37 -10.01
C GLU A 386 -4.61 18.86 -9.67
N HIS A 387 -4.13 19.25 -8.47
CA HIS A 387 -4.14 20.65 -8.06
C HIS A 387 -3.25 21.54 -8.95
N VAL A 388 -2.11 21.02 -9.42
CA VAL A 388 -1.13 21.80 -10.21
C VAL A 388 -1.40 21.76 -11.70
N TYR A 389 -1.91 20.65 -12.23
CA TYR A 389 -2.15 20.48 -13.68
C TYR A 389 -3.62 20.44 -14.06
N HIS A 390 -4.55 20.50 -13.10
CA HIS A 390 -6.00 20.44 -13.32
C HIS A 390 -6.44 19.22 -14.14
N THR A 391 -5.69 18.13 -14.02
CA THR A 391 -5.92 16.86 -14.71
C THR A 391 -5.78 15.73 -13.69
N PRO A 392 -6.78 14.83 -13.58
CA PRO A 392 -6.71 13.74 -12.62
C PRO A 392 -5.59 12.76 -12.95
N ALA A 393 -4.81 12.37 -11.94
CA ALA A 393 -3.88 11.26 -12.06
C ALA A 393 -4.66 9.94 -12.23
N GLN A 394 -4.09 8.99 -12.94
CA GLN A 394 -4.73 7.71 -13.23
C GLN A 394 -3.90 6.55 -12.71
N MET A 395 -4.56 5.51 -12.26
CA MET A 395 -3.95 4.23 -11.93
C MET A 395 -4.76 3.10 -12.55
N THR A 396 -4.09 2.24 -13.31
CA THR A 396 -4.68 1.06 -13.94
C THR A 396 -3.93 -0.20 -13.50
N GLU A 397 -4.65 -1.28 -13.30
CA GLU A 397 -4.09 -2.62 -13.11
C GLU A 397 -4.39 -3.42 -14.37
N GLU A 398 -3.33 -3.76 -15.12
CA GLU A 398 -3.42 -4.69 -16.24
C GLU A 398 -3.31 -6.11 -15.69
N THR A 399 -4.41 -6.83 -15.72
CA THR A 399 -4.45 -8.24 -15.38
C THR A 399 -4.12 -9.08 -16.61
N GLY A 400 -3.16 -9.96 -16.47
CA GLY A 400 -2.68 -10.79 -17.60
C GLY A 400 -1.40 -11.51 -17.20
N ASP A 401 -0.78 -12.16 -18.14
CA ASP A 401 0.50 -12.84 -17.94
C ASP A 401 1.61 -12.07 -18.67
N PRO A 402 2.43 -11.31 -17.92
CA PRO A 402 2.41 -10.98 -16.49
C PRO A 402 1.59 -9.72 -16.14
N ASN A 403 1.12 -9.65 -14.90
CA ASN A 403 0.40 -8.50 -14.33
C ASN A 403 1.26 -7.23 -14.24
N ARG A 404 0.63 -6.06 -14.36
CA ARG A 404 1.29 -4.76 -14.26
C ARG A 404 0.37 -3.71 -13.65
N VAL A 405 0.91 -2.86 -12.77
CA VAL A 405 0.25 -1.66 -12.26
C VAL A 405 0.88 -0.44 -12.92
N ILE A 406 0.07 0.43 -13.48
CA ILE A 406 0.50 1.64 -14.20
C ILE A 406 -0.09 2.86 -13.50
N VAL A 407 0.78 3.76 -13.05
CA VAL A 407 0.41 5.10 -12.56
C VAL A 407 0.77 6.10 -13.64
N SER A 408 -0.22 6.88 -14.10
CA SER A 408 -0.07 7.88 -15.16
C SER A 408 -0.37 9.26 -14.63
N LEU A 409 0.61 10.15 -14.73
CA LEU A 409 0.56 11.56 -14.37
C LEU A 409 0.59 12.38 -15.67
N LEU A 410 -0.54 12.46 -16.36
CA LEU A 410 -0.66 13.17 -17.63
C LEU A 410 -1.17 14.59 -17.40
N ASN A 411 -0.59 15.57 -18.10
CA ASN A 411 -0.94 16.97 -17.95
C ASN A 411 -2.14 17.41 -18.80
N GLY A 412 -2.67 16.54 -19.67
CA GLY A 412 -3.79 16.85 -20.54
C GLY A 412 -3.59 18.05 -21.47
N GLY A 413 -2.34 18.42 -21.76
CA GLY A 413 -1.99 19.63 -22.49
C GLY A 413 -1.98 20.92 -21.65
N HIS A 414 -2.24 20.82 -20.34
CA HIS A 414 -2.16 21.96 -19.43
C HIS A 414 -0.74 22.26 -18.99
N GLU A 415 -0.43 23.54 -18.88
CA GLU A 415 0.81 24.00 -18.28
C GLU A 415 0.71 23.93 -16.73
N GLN A 416 1.87 23.79 -16.10
CA GLN A 416 2.00 23.83 -14.65
C GLN A 416 1.46 25.14 -14.06
N ASP A 417 0.43 25.08 -13.23
CA ASP A 417 -0.12 26.24 -12.52
C ASP A 417 0.79 26.62 -11.35
N VAL A 418 1.62 27.64 -11.61
CA VAL A 418 2.56 28.17 -10.63
C VAL A 418 1.85 28.77 -9.41
N LYS A 419 0.65 29.36 -9.58
CA LYS A 419 -0.10 29.96 -8.46
C LYS A 419 -0.68 28.88 -7.54
N ALA A 420 -1.24 27.82 -8.11
CA ALA A 420 -1.71 26.66 -7.36
C ALA A 420 -0.53 26.02 -6.61
N MET A 421 0.61 25.84 -7.27
CA MET A 421 1.81 25.28 -6.64
C MET A 421 2.36 26.15 -5.49
N LEU A 422 2.29 27.49 -5.60
CA LEU A 422 2.71 28.39 -4.53
C LEU A 422 1.85 28.24 -3.27
N LYS A 423 0.53 28.04 -3.41
CA LYS A 423 -0.36 27.81 -2.26
C LYS A 423 0.05 26.58 -1.46
N LEU A 424 0.53 25.51 -2.12
CA LEU A 424 1.00 24.30 -1.46
C LEU A 424 2.28 24.49 -0.62
N TYR A 425 3.08 25.54 -0.89
CA TYR A 425 4.20 25.89 -0.02
C TYR A 425 3.75 26.52 1.31
N ASP A 426 2.66 27.31 1.26
CA ASP A 426 2.17 28.06 2.41
C ASP A 426 1.27 27.21 3.30
N ASN A 427 0.51 26.26 2.71
CA ASN A 427 -0.46 25.41 3.40
C ASN A 427 -0.51 24.01 2.78
N PRO A 428 0.43 23.11 3.10
CA PRO A 428 0.40 21.74 2.58
C PRO A 428 -0.82 20.92 3.06
N GLU A 429 -1.52 21.36 4.11
CA GLU A 429 -2.73 20.71 4.63
C GLU A 429 -4.04 21.18 3.92
N GLU A 430 -3.99 22.20 3.09
CA GLU A 430 -5.14 22.66 2.28
C GLU A 430 -5.46 21.78 1.06
N LEU A 431 -4.78 20.65 0.89
CA LEU A 431 -5.16 19.62 -0.08
C LEU A 431 -6.37 18.81 0.41
N THR A 432 -7.43 19.50 0.86
CA THR A 432 -8.75 18.89 0.93
C THR A 432 -9.28 18.79 -0.49
N PHE A 433 -9.74 17.59 -0.89
CA PHE A 433 -10.57 17.50 -2.09
C PHE A 433 -11.77 18.41 -1.90
N PRO A 434 -12.24 19.14 -2.94
CA PRO A 434 -13.62 19.56 -2.96
C PRO A 434 -14.45 18.30 -2.73
N ASP A 435 -15.45 18.39 -1.86
CA ASP A 435 -16.38 17.28 -1.59
C ASP A 435 -16.95 16.81 -2.93
N ASP A 436 -16.37 15.73 -3.43
CA ASP A 436 -16.74 15.10 -4.69
C ASP A 436 -17.90 14.14 -4.46
N ASP A 437 -19.08 14.72 -4.10
CA ASP A 437 -20.35 14.00 -4.14
C ASP A 437 -20.82 13.69 -5.58
N ASN A 438 -20.02 14.06 -6.61
CA ASN A 438 -20.45 13.96 -8.02
C ASN A 438 -19.62 13.04 -8.92
N LEU A 439 -18.54 12.40 -8.45
CA LEU A 439 -17.76 11.46 -9.28
C LEU A 439 -18.08 9.98 -9.02
N TYR A 440 -18.72 9.67 -7.91
CA TYR A 440 -19.26 8.34 -7.63
C TYR A 440 -20.52 8.54 -6.77
N GLY A 441 -21.69 8.68 -7.42
CA GLY A 441 -22.95 8.90 -6.73
C GLY A 441 -23.20 7.91 -5.58
N THR A 442 -22.95 8.34 -4.36
CA THR A 442 -23.45 7.70 -3.15
C THR A 442 -23.66 8.74 -2.07
N GLU A 443 -24.92 8.93 -1.70
CA GLU A 443 -25.34 9.71 -0.53
C GLU A 443 -24.68 9.17 0.75
N ARG A 444 -24.12 10.08 1.55
CA ARG A 444 -23.68 9.78 2.92
C ARG A 444 -24.90 9.61 3.81
N VAL A 445 -25.15 8.38 4.21
CA VAL A 445 -25.97 8.11 5.40
C VAL A 445 -25.04 8.16 6.60
N SER A 446 -25.28 9.14 7.47
CA SER A 446 -24.63 9.24 8.78
C SER A 446 -25.20 8.18 9.70
N ASP A 447 -24.44 7.16 10.03
CA ASP A 447 -24.69 6.35 11.21
C ASP A 447 -23.42 6.17 12.02
N LYS A 448 -23.48 6.77 13.20
CA LYS A 448 -22.58 6.47 14.31
C LYS A 448 -22.90 5.07 14.82
N SER A 449 -21.99 4.13 14.66
CA SER A 449 -21.95 2.96 15.53
C SER A 449 -20.52 2.79 16.04
N GLU A 450 -20.44 2.86 17.34
CA GLU A 450 -19.28 2.60 18.20
C GLU A 450 -18.76 1.17 18.02
N LEU A 451 -17.45 1.01 18.33
CA LEU A 451 -16.72 -0.23 18.59
C LEU A 451 -15.87 -0.80 17.45
N SER A 452 -14.63 -0.29 17.39
CA SER A 452 -13.39 -1.11 17.39
C SER A 452 -12.15 -0.22 17.52
N ASP A 453 -12.02 0.43 18.66
CA ASP A 453 -10.79 1.03 19.16
C ASP A 453 -9.90 -0.09 19.67
N ASP A 454 -8.63 -0.18 19.26
CA ASP A 454 -7.60 -0.36 20.29
C ASP A 454 -6.13 -0.30 19.87
N LEU A 455 -5.71 -0.12 18.63
CA LEU A 455 -4.26 -0.14 18.32
C LEU A 455 -3.72 1.05 17.49
N SER A 456 -4.49 1.69 16.64
CA SER A 456 -4.03 2.83 15.83
C SER A 456 -4.04 4.17 16.57
N ASP A 457 -4.97 4.36 17.51
CA ASP A 457 -5.12 5.62 18.26
C ASP A 457 -4.01 5.85 19.29
N LYS A 458 -3.41 4.77 19.82
CA LYS A 458 -2.37 4.87 20.85
C LYS A 458 -1.06 5.44 20.32
N SER A 459 -0.67 5.10 19.09
CA SER A 459 0.57 5.62 18.49
C SER A 459 0.44 7.09 18.12
N VAL A 460 -0.68 7.49 17.55
CA VAL A 460 -0.98 8.88 17.20
C VAL A 460 -1.06 9.77 18.44
N LEU A 461 -1.70 9.27 19.50
CA LEU A 461 -1.77 9.97 20.79
C LEU A 461 -0.39 10.12 21.43
N LYS A 462 0.46 9.08 21.34
CA LYS A 462 1.83 9.11 21.84
C LYS A 462 2.66 10.18 21.15
N ASP A 463 2.65 10.22 19.82
CA ASP A 463 3.43 11.16 19.01
C ASP A 463 2.97 12.62 19.26
N LYS A 464 1.66 12.84 19.34
CA LYS A 464 1.10 14.16 19.67
C LYS A 464 1.56 14.65 21.04
N ILE A 465 1.48 13.82 22.05
CA ILE A 465 1.90 14.16 23.41
C ILE A 465 3.42 14.31 23.52
N ALA A 466 4.21 13.45 22.84
CA ALA A 466 5.66 13.59 22.79
C ALA A 466 6.08 14.94 22.19
N LYS A 467 5.40 15.40 21.14
CA LYS A 467 5.63 16.70 20.51
C LYS A 467 5.26 17.85 21.46
N GLU A 468 4.10 17.81 22.12
CA GLU A 468 3.70 18.82 23.12
C GLU A 468 4.65 18.88 24.32
N LEU A 469 5.19 17.74 24.74
CA LEU A 469 6.14 17.67 25.86
C LEU A 469 7.54 18.15 25.46
N SER A 470 7.97 17.97 24.20
CA SER A 470 9.28 18.44 23.72
C SER A 470 9.43 19.95 23.77
N ASP A 471 8.34 20.69 23.66
CA ASP A 471 8.30 22.17 23.73
C ASP A 471 8.42 22.72 25.17
N LYS A 472 8.42 21.84 26.19
CA LYS A 472 8.55 22.28 27.60
C LYS A 472 10.01 22.53 28.01
N PRO A 473 10.27 23.50 28.88
CA PRO A 473 11.64 23.83 29.33
C PRO A 473 12.36 22.64 29.95
N LYS A 474 13.64 22.43 29.57
CA LYS A 474 14.50 21.33 30.04
C LYS A 474 14.02 19.91 29.66
N MET A 475 13.38 19.78 28.52
CA MET A 475 12.99 18.50 27.95
C MET A 475 14.05 18.02 26.95
N SER A 476 14.37 16.70 26.97
CA SER A 476 15.12 16.02 25.92
C SER A 476 14.19 15.03 25.21
N ASP A 477 14.47 14.72 23.95
CA ASP A 477 13.64 13.81 23.14
C ASP A 477 13.36 12.47 23.85
N ARG A 478 14.43 11.87 24.42
CA ARG A 478 14.29 10.62 25.20
C ARG A 478 13.38 10.77 26.44
N LEU A 479 13.34 11.94 27.05
CA LEU A 479 12.49 12.18 28.22
C LEU A 479 11.05 12.42 27.80
N SER A 480 10.80 13.12 26.68
CA SER A 480 9.46 13.31 26.12
C SER A 480 8.83 11.98 25.72
N ASP A 481 9.62 11.06 25.13
CA ASP A 481 9.18 9.71 24.76
C ASP A 481 8.74 8.90 25.98
N ILE A 482 9.55 8.88 27.06
CA ILE A 482 9.19 8.16 28.29
C ILE A 482 7.94 8.75 28.95
N LEU A 483 7.80 10.08 28.96
CA LEU A 483 6.64 10.75 29.54
C LEU A 483 5.37 10.46 28.71
N SER A 484 5.48 10.43 27.38
CA SER A 484 4.37 10.08 26.49
C SER A 484 3.93 8.62 26.67
N ASP A 485 4.86 7.68 26.85
CA ASP A 485 4.54 6.28 27.15
C ASP A 485 3.76 6.14 28.45
N ILE A 486 4.20 6.82 29.52
CA ILE A 486 3.48 6.83 30.82
C ILE A 486 2.08 7.43 30.68
N PHE A 487 1.93 8.49 29.87
CA PHE A 487 0.63 9.11 29.65
C PHE A 487 -0.31 8.20 28.85
N VAL A 488 0.18 7.52 27.80
CA VAL A 488 -0.59 6.54 27.02
C VAL A 488 -1.04 5.37 27.89
N MET A 489 -0.19 4.89 28.81
CA MET A 489 -0.60 3.88 29.81
C MET A 489 -1.74 4.37 30.70
N ALA A 490 -1.73 5.65 31.11
CA ALA A 490 -2.80 6.24 31.92
C ALA A 490 -4.10 6.47 31.13
N CYS A 491 -4.02 6.62 29.80
CA CYS A 491 -5.19 6.69 28.92
C CYS A 491 -5.82 5.31 28.66
N SER A 492 -5.01 4.25 28.73
CA SER A 492 -5.45 2.87 28.47
C SER A 492 -5.93 2.12 29.72
N ASN A 493 -5.80 2.72 30.90
CA ASN A 493 -6.17 2.11 32.18
C ASN A 493 -6.90 3.13 33.04
N ASP A 494 -7.87 2.70 33.85
CA ASP A 494 -8.59 3.57 34.77
C ASP A 494 -7.65 4.31 35.74
N PHE A 495 -6.55 3.68 36.10
CA PHE A 495 -5.46 4.27 36.88
C PHE A 495 -4.15 3.52 36.67
N ILE A 496 -3.03 4.21 36.85
CA ILE A 496 -1.68 3.62 36.87
C ILE A 496 -1.04 3.77 38.26
N THR A 497 -0.09 2.90 38.56
CA THR A 497 0.74 2.98 39.78
C THR A 497 2.21 3.04 39.41
N THR A 498 3.05 3.59 40.30
CA THR A 498 4.50 3.65 40.09
C THR A 498 5.12 2.26 39.85
N SER A 499 4.61 1.21 40.52
CA SER A 499 5.10 -0.15 40.37
C SER A 499 4.69 -0.78 39.03
N ALA A 500 3.46 -0.54 38.56
CA ALA A 500 3.00 -1.04 37.26
C ALA A 500 3.80 -0.42 36.10
N VAL A 501 3.98 0.92 36.15
CA VAL A 501 4.79 1.63 35.12
C VAL A 501 6.25 1.21 35.16
N ALA A 502 6.84 0.98 36.34
CA ALA A 502 8.21 0.53 36.48
C ALA A 502 8.43 -0.87 35.86
N ALA A 503 7.48 -1.78 36.05
CA ALA A 503 7.50 -3.12 35.47
C ALA A 503 7.36 -3.08 33.93
N GLU A 504 6.40 -2.33 33.42
CA GLU A 504 6.08 -2.24 31.99
C GLU A 504 7.21 -1.59 31.17
N LEU A 505 7.76 -0.48 31.68
CA LEU A 505 8.82 0.26 30.97
C LEU A 505 10.24 -0.18 31.35
N SER A 506 10.39 -1.21 32.18
CA SER A 506 11.68 -1.70 32.68
C SER A 506 12.55 -0.58 33.28
N LEU A 507 11.93 0.32 34.05
CA LEU A 507 12.57 1.46 34.71
C LEU A 507 12.59 1.31 36.24
N ASP A 508 13.54 1.95 36.91
CA ASP A 508 13.56 1.97 38.38
C ASP A 508 12.43 2.82 38.94
N ALA A 509 11.84 2.39 40.05
CA ALA A 509 10.68 3.03 40.67
C ALA A 509 10.92 4.49 41.13
N ARG A 510 12.18 4.89 41.34
CA ARG A 510 12.54 6.26 41.71
C ARG A 510 12.48 7.19 40.52
N SER A 511 12.96 6.73 39.37
CA SER A 511 12.86 7.46 38.09
C SER A 511 11.41 7.59 37.64
N VAL A 512 10.65 6.49 37.67
CA VAL A 512 9.21 6.50 37.32
C VAL A 512 8.42 7.50 38.23
N ARG A 513 8.68 7.53 39.52
CA ARG A 513 8.03 8.48 40.40
C ARG A 513 8.32 9.92 40.00
N ARG A 514 9.55 10.23 39.62
CA ARG A 514 9.94 11.57 39.15
C ARG A 514 9.26 11.93 37.82
N TYR A 515 9.10 10.97 36.91
CA TYR A 515 8.42 11.17 35.63
C TYR A 515 6.92 11.39 35.81
N ILE A 516 6.26 10.57 36.63
CA ILE A 516 4.84 10.74 36.94
C ILE A 516 4.60 12.09 37.65
N THR A 517 5.48 12.52 38.57
CA THR A 517 5.36 13.84 39.22
C THR A 517 5.39 14.95 38.18
N ARG A 518 6.30 14.89 37.18
CA ARG A 518 6.32 15.87 36.09
C ARG A 518 5.01 15.91 35.29
N LEU A 519 4.44 14.75 34.95
CA LEU A 519 3.15 14.70 34.25
C LEU A 519 2.01 15.28 35.10
N VAL A 520 2.07 15.13 36.42
CA VAL A 520 1.12 15.79 37.35
C VAL A 520 1.36 17.30 37.36
N ASP A 521 2.63 17.75 37.44
CA ASP A 521 2.98 19.18 37.47
C ASP A 521 2.61 19.87 36.14
N TYR A 522 2.64 19.15 35.03
CA TYR A 522 2.20 19.65 33.71
C TYR A 522 0.68 19.55 33.49
N GLY A 523 -0.06 18.98 34.44
CA GLY A 523 -1.51 18.87 34.36
C GLY A 523 -2.05 17.72 33.50
N TYR A 524 -1.18 16.79 33.03
CA TYR A 524 -1.61 15.62 32.26
C TYR A 524 -2.17 14.48 33.12
N LEU A 525 -1.72 14.37 34.37
CA LEU A 525 -2.17 13.35 35.30
C LEU A 525 -2.69 13.98 36.63
N VAL A 526 -3.63 13.30 37.26
CA VAL A 526 -4.13 13.62 38.60
C VAL A 526 -3.79 12.48 39.56
N ALA A 527 -3.28 12.83 40.74
CA ALA A 527 -2.94 11.87 41.78
C ALA A 527 -4.13 11.64 42.71
N GLU A 528 -4.46 10.38 42.98
CA GLU A 528 -5.50 9.96 43.91
C GLU A 528 -4.95 9.01 45.00
N GLY A 529 -5.47 9.11 46.23
CA GLY A 529 -5.07 8.24 47.35
C GLY A 529 -3.94 8.77 48.22
N GLY A 530 -3.70 8.12 49.37
CA GLY A 530 -2.67 8.49 50.35
C GLY A 530 -1.28 7.91 49.99
N ASN A 531 -0.23 8.36 50.74
CA ASN A 531 1.18 8.07 50.43
C ASN A 531 1.58 6.59 50.20
N LYS A 532 0.83 5.62 50.74
CA LYS A 532 1.10 4.18 50.58
C LYS A 532 0.37 3.53 49.40
N ASN A 533 -0.73 4.14 48.90
CA ASN A 533 -1.56 3.59 47.80
C ASN A 533 -1.88 4.66 46.77
N LYS A 534 -0.88 5.44 46.35
CA LYS A 534 -1.03 6.52 45.38
C LYS A 534 -1.26 5.96 44.00
N LYS A 535 -2.37 6.34 43.39
CA LYS A 535 -2.77 6.01 42.03
C LYS A 535 -2.81 7.28 41.19
N TYR A 536 -2.64 7.14 39.86
CA TYR A 536 -2.65 8.28 38.98
C TYR A 536 -3.56 7.97 37.78
N ARG A 537 -4.39 8.93 37.40
CA ARG A 537 -5.26 8.83 36.22
C ARG A 537 -5.08 10.04 35.32
N ARG A 538 -5.54 9.94 34.10
CA ARG A 538 -5.58 11.05 33.15
C ARG A 538 -6.36 12.23 33.75
N ALA A 539 -5.85 13.45 33.61
CA ALA A 539 -6.59 14.66 33.91
C ALA A 539 -7.71 14.86 32.87
N ASN A 540 -8.91 15.14 33.30
CA ASN A 540 -10.02 15.51 32.40
C ASN A 540 -9.86 17.00 32.09
N ASN A 541 -9.20 17.34 30.98
CA ASN A 541 -9.23 18.66 30.38
C ASN A 541 -9.93 18.58 29.06
#